data_68becc2314825ab33a80f2e018b6d930
#
_entry.id   68becc2314825ab33a80f2e018b6d930
#
_cell.length_a   1.000
_cell.length_b   1.000
_cell.length_c   1.000
_cell.angle_alpha   90.00
_cell.angle_beta   90.00
_cell.angle_gamma   90.00
#
_symmetry.space_group_name_H-M   'P 1'
#
loop_
_entity.id
_entity.type
_entity.pdbx_description
1 polymer ?
#
loop_
_entity_poly.entity_id
_entity_poly.type
_entity_poly.pdbx_seq_one_letter_code
_entity_poly.pdbx_strand_id
1 'polypeptide(L)'
;QALKAYANSKGIKIMGDIPIYVAADSADAWAGRELFEMDSEGHPRRVAGCPPDYFAEDGQLWGNPLYDWAYHKRTNYAWWVRRVRHALSIYDILRIDHFRGFDTYWAIPAGDKNARGGKWEQGPGMDLFRALRTALGDLPIVAEDLGEIFDSVRALLAESGFPGMKVLQFS
;
A
#
# COMPACT_ATOMS: atom_id res chain seq x y z
N GLN A 1 -7.66 -10.92 19.51
CA GLN A 1 -7.89 -9.83 20.49
C GLN A 1 -7.36 -10.20 21.90
N ALA A 2 -7.59 -11.42 22.41
CA ALA A 2 -7.08 -11.84 23.73
C ALA A 2 -5.56 -11.72 23.84
N LEU A 3 -4.81 -12.16 22.81
CA LEU A 3 -3.35 -12.04 22.77
C LEU A 3 -2.89 -10.58 22.83
N LYS A 4 -3.55 -9.69 22.06
CA LYS A 4 -3.24 -8.25 22.10
C LYS A 4 -3.46 -7.68 23.50
N ALA A 5 -4.61 -7.97 24.10
CA ALA A 5 -4.92 -7.52 25.46
C ALA A 5 -3.88 -8.02 26.50
N TYR A 6 -3.47 -9.27 26.39
CA TYR A 6 -2.41 -9.83 27.25
C TYR A 6 -1.07 -9.12 27.05
N ALA A 7 -0.62 -8.96 25.80
CA ALA A 7 0.62 -8.25 25.48
C ALA A 7 0.59 -6.81 26.02
N ASN A 8 -0.50 -6.09 25.79
CA ASN A 8 -0.66 -4.71 26.26
C ASN A 8 -0.65 -4.64 27.79
N SER A 9 -1.22 -5.64 28.51
CA SER A 9 -1.16 -5.71 29.97
C SER A 9 0.27 -5.86 30.51
N LYS A 10 1.21 -6.28 29.66
CA LYS A 10 2.65 -6.38 29.96
C LYS A 10 3.46 -5.20 29.42
N GLY A 11 2.80 -4.14 28.94
CA GLY A 11 3.45 -2.98 28.32
C GLY A 11 4.02 -3.24 26.92
N ILE A 12 3.65 -4.35 26.28
CA ILE A 12 4.12 -4.73 24.94
C ILE A 12 3.10 -4.31 23.91
N LYS A 13 3.53 -3.58 22.87
CA LYS A 13 2.73 -3.24 21.69
C LYS A 13 2.98 -4.25 20.58
N ILE A 14 1.94 -4.54 19.81
CA ILE A 14 2.02 -5.42 18.65
C ILE A 14 1.98 -4.56 17.39
N MET A 15 3.03 -4.66 16.58
CA MET A 15 3.06 -4.05 15.24
C MET A 15 2.55 -5.07 14.22
N GLY A 16 1.52 -4.70 13.48
CA GLY A 16 1.04 -5.44 12.32
C GLY A 16 1.60 -4.91 11.02
N ASP A 17 1.42 -5.67 9.97
CA ASP A 17 1.88 -5.35 8.64
C ASP A 17 0.76 -5.51 7.62
N ILE A 18 0.63 -4.56 6.69
CA ILE A 18 -0.23 -4.69 5.53
C ILE A 18 0.55 -4.31 4.27
N PRO A 19 0.53 -5.14 3.23
CA PRO A 19 1.05 -4.75 1.93
C PRO A 19 0.14 -3.69 1.32
N ILE A 20 0.70 -2.78 0.51
CA ILE A 20 -0.14 -1.83 -0.24
C ILE A 20 -1.12 -2.59 -1.14
N TYR A 21 -0.67 -3.58 -1.88
CA TYR A 21 -1.50 -4.34 -2.81
C TYR A 21 -2.08 -5.61 -2.17
N VAL A 22 -3.17 -6.09 -2.77
CA VAL A 22 -3.76 -7.39 -2.47
C VAL A 22 -3.42 -8.40 -3.56
N ALA A 23 -3.51 -9.69 -3.27
CA ALA A 23 -3.33 -10.73 -4.28
C ALA A 23 -4.50 -10.73 -5.28
N ALA A 24 -4.22 -11.10 -6.53
CA ALA A 24 -5.24 -11.17 -7.59
C ALA A 24 -6.34 -12.20 -7.28
N ASP A 25 -6.01 -13.24 -6.54
CA ASP A 25 -6.91 -14.31 -6.08
C ASP A 25 -7.48 -14.08 -4.67
N SER A 26 -7.33 -12.86 -4.13
CA SER A 26 -7.86 -12.50 -2.81
C SER A 26 -9.39 -12.35 -2.83
N ALA A 27 -10.00 -12.48 -1.65
CA ALA A 27 -11.42 -12.19 -1.46
C ALA A 27 -11.78 -10.74 -1.85
N ASP A 28 -10.88 -9.79 -1.61
CA ASP A 28 -11.08 -8.38 -1.98
C ASP A 28 -11.13 -8.18 -3.49
N ALA A 29 -10.21 -8.80 -4.25
CA ALA A 29 -10.20 -8.74 -5.70
C ALA A 29 -11.42 -9.45 -6.33
N TRP A 30 -11.87 -10.55 -5.71
CA TRP A 30 -13.04 -11.30 -6.17
C TRP A 30 -14.35 -10.57 -5.89
N ALA A 31 -14.53 -10.01 -4.69
CA ALA A 31 -15.80 -9.44 -4.25
C ALA A 31 -15.93 -7.93 -4.57
N GLY A 32 -14.81 -7.22 -4.78
CA GLY A 32 -14.77 -5.78 -4.98
C GLY A 32 -14.01 -5.38 -6.24
N ARG A 33 -14.40 -5.93 -7.40
CA ARG A 33 -13.70 -5.69 -8.68
C ARG A 33 -13.57 -4.22 -9.04
N GLU A 34 -14.56 -3.41 -8.65
CA GLU A 34 -14.59 -1.97 -8.86
C GLU A 34 -13.50 -1.19 -8.10
N LEU A 35 -12.85 -1.83 -7.14
CA LEU A 35 -11.72 -1.26 -6.41
C LEU A 35 -10.43 -1.26 -7.22
N PHE A 36 -10.38 -2.04 -8.30
CA PHE A 36 -9.17 -2.33 -9.05
C PHE A 36 -9.35 -2.05 -10.54
N GLU A 37 -8.23 -1.91 -11.25
CA GLU A 37 -8.21 -1.78 -12.71
C GLU A 37 -8.47 -3.13 -13.38
N MET A 38 -9.72 -3.56 -13.36
CA MET A 38 -10.15 -4.83 -13.97
C MET A 38 -10.81 -4.61 -15.34
N ASP A 39 -10.78 -5.64 -16.19
CA ASP A 39 -11.61 -5.73 -17.38
C ASP A 39 -13.02 -6.26 -17.06
N SER A 40 -13.86 -6.41 -18.08
CA SER A 40 -15.24 -6.93 -17.92
C SER A 40 -15.30 -8.38 -17.44
N GLU A 41 -14.24 -9.15 -17.64
CA GLU A 41 -14.13 -10.55 -17.23
C GLU A 41 -13.58 -10.69 -15.81
N GLY A 42 -13.02 -9.59 -15.26
CA GLY A 42 -12.44 -9.53 -13.91
C GLY A 42 -10.96 -9.86 -13.89
N HIS A 43 -10.27 -9.73 -15.02
CA HIS A 43 -8.82 -9.83 -15.06
C HIS A 43 -8.19 -8.43 -14.90
N PRO A 44 -7.05 -8.32 -14.19
CA PRO A 44 -6.31 -7.08 -14.11
C PRO A 44 -5.91 -6.56 -15.49
N ARG A 45 -6.13 -5.28 -15.77
CA ARG A 45 -5.63 -4.63 -16.99
C ARG A 45 -4.15 -4.28 -16.87
N ARG A 46 -3.73 -3.93 -15.67
CA ARG A 46 -2.34 -3.65 -15.30
C ARG A 46 -2.06 -4.24 -13.92
N VAL A 47 -0.81 -4.53 -13.66
CA VAL A 47 -0.36 -5.14 -12.40
C VAL A 47 0.80 -4.35 -11.81
N ALA A 48 0.98 -4.52 -10.50
CA ALA A 48 2.04 -3.88 -9.74
C ALA A 48 3.39 -4.57 -9.92
N GLY A 49 4.44 -3.80 -9.70
CA GLY A 49 5.82 -4.26 -9.66
C GLY A 49 6.80 -3.15 -9.36
N CYS A 50 8.06 -3.38 -9.65
CA CYS A 50 9.13 -2.38 -9.61
C CYS A 50 9.85 -2.31 -10.96
N PRO A 51 10.38 -1.13 -11.34
CA PRO A 51 11.16 -0.99 -12.55
C PRO A 51 12.46 -1.80 -12.47
N PRO A 52 13.10 -2.05 -13.64
CA PRO A 52 14.46 -2.53 -13.67
C PRO A 52 15.42 -1.68 -12.83
N ASP A 53 16.29 -2.34 -12.09
CA ASP A 53 17.32 -1.70 -11.27
C ASP A 53 18.63 -2.49 -11.33
N TYR A 54 19.62 -2.06 -10.53
CA TYR A 54 20.93 -2.72 -10.50
C TYR A 54 20.88 -4.18 -10.01
N PHE A 55 19.91 -4.52 -9.15
CA PHE A 55 19.76 -5.87 -8.58
C PHE A 55 18.81 -6.76 -9.38
N ALA A 56 17.90 -6.17 -10.16
CA ALA A 56 16.87 -6.87 -10.94
C ALA A 56 16.78 -6.27 -12.34
N GLU A 57 17.56 -6.80 -13.28
CA GLU A 57 17.63 -6.31 -14.68
C GLU A 57 16.28 -6.28 -15.40
N ASP A 58 15.37 -7.19 -15.06
CA ASP A 58 14.02 -7.28 -15.60
C ASP A 58 12.97 -6.55 -14.74
N GLY A 59 13.41 -5.91 -13.65
CA GLY A 59 12.55 -5.38 -12.61
C GLY A 59 11.84 -6.50 -11.82
N GLN A 60 10.81 -6.14 -11.10
CA GLN A 60 10.01 -7.09 -10.33
C GLN A 60 8.56 -7.05 -10.80
N LEU A 61 8.07 -8.16 -11.30
CA LEU A 61 6.67 -8.35 -11.68
C LEU A 61 5.93 -9.03 -10.52
N TRP A 62 5.16 -8.27 -9.74
CA TRP A 62 4.46 -8.81 -8.56
C TRP A 62 3.12 -9.45 -8.91
N GLY A 63 2.44 -8.97 -9.97
CA GLY A 63 1.18 -9.52 -10.43
C GLY A 63 -0.05 -9.08 -9.65
N ASN A 64 0.09 -8.25 -8.63
CA ASN A 64 -1.04 -7.71 -7.87
C ASN A 64 -1.84 -6.73 -8.74
N PRO A 65 -3.19 -6.73 -8.68
CA PRO A 65 -4.01 -5.77 -9.40
C PRO A 65 -3.77 -4.36 -8.87
N LEU A 66 -3.73 -3.38 -9.77
CA LEU A 66 -3.65 -1.97 -9.40
C LEU A 66 -5.01 -1.44 -8.99
N TYR A 67 -5.02 -0.46 -8.08
CA TYR A 67 -6.25 0.19 -7.62
C TYR A 67 -6.81 1.17 -8.65
N ASP A 68 -8.12 1.20 -8.83
CA ASP A 68 -8.83 2.33 -9.46
C ASP A 68 -8.91 3.49 -8.44
N TRP A 69 -7.87 4.31 -8.40
CA TRP A 69 -7.80 5.43 -7.47
C TRP A 69 -8.91 6.47 -7.70
N ALA A 70 -9.46 6.57 -8.91
CA ALA A 70 -10.61 7.43 -9.20
C ALA A 70 -11.87 6.90 -8.51
N TYR A 71 -12.11 5.58 -8.53
CA TYR A 71 -13.18 4.96 -7.78
C TYR A 71 -13.00 5.14 -6.27
N HIS A 72 -11.80 4.89 -5.75
CA HIS A 72 -11.51 5.08 -4.33
C HIS A 72 -11.77 6.52 -3.89
N LYS A 73 -11.37 7.51 -4.68
CA LYS A 73 -11.62 8.93 -4.39
C LYS A 73 -13.12 9.25 -4.36
N ARG A 74 -13.90 8.77 -5.36
CA ARG A 74 -15.38 8.96 -5.41
C ARG A 74 -16.10 8.35 -4.23
N THR A 75 -15.57 7.25 -3.67
CA THR A 75 -16.12 6.56 -2.49
C THR A 75 -15.49 7.03 -1.19
N ASN A 76 -14.78 8.16 -1.21
CA ASN A 76 -14.04 8.70 -0.05
C ASN A 76 -13.15 7.66 0.63
N TYR A 77 -12.49 6.83 -0.18
CA TYR A 77 -11.56 5.77 0.27
C TYR A 77 -12.18 4.79 1.28
N ALA A 78 -13.48 4.53 1.18
CA ALA A 78 -14.22 3.74 2.17
C ALA A 78 -13.63 2.33 2.39
N TRP A 79 -13.11 1.67 1.35
CA TRP A 79 -12.47 0.38 1.48
C TRP A 79 -11.17 0.48 2.30
N TRP A 80 -10.32 1.47 2.03
CA TRP A 80 -9.10 1.72 2.78
C TRP A 80 -9.38 2.06 4.24
N VAL A 81 -10.42 2.85 4.51
CA VAL A 81 -10.88 3.15 5.88
C VAL A 81 -11.25 1.88 6.62
N ARG A 82 -11.99 0.96 5.99
CA ARG A 82 -12.34 -0.33 6.59
C ARG A 82 -11.12 -1.20 6.84
N ARG A 83 -10.20 -1.28 5.86
CA ARG A 83 -8.98 -2.07 5.95
C ARG A 83 -8.09 -1.63 7.10
N VAL A 84 -7.80 -0.33 7.18
CA VAL A 84 -6.96 0.24 8.24
C VAL A 84 -7.65 0.12 9.60
N ARG A 85 -8.95 0.42 9.69
CA ARG A 85 -9.72 0.23 10.93
C ARG A 85 -9.65 -1.20 11.45
N HIS A 86 -9.81 -2.17 10.57
CA HIS A 86 -9.74 -3.58 10.95
C HIS A 86 -8.33 -3.94 11.43
N ALA A 87 -7.28 -3.55 10.72
CA ALA A 87 -5.90 -3.80 11.12
C ALA A 87 -5.61 -3.19 12.50
N LEU A 88 -6.01 -1.94 12.77
CA LEU A 88 -5.81 -1.27 14.05
C LEU A 88 -6.65 -1.86 15.19
N SER A 89 -7.73 -2.60 14.89
CA SER A 89 -8.44 -3.37 15.91
C SER A 89 -7.65 -4.60 16.42
N ILE A 90 -6.70 -5.07 15.61
CA ILE A 90 -5.87 -6.25 15.90
C ILE A 90 -4.49 -5.82 16.40
N TYR A 91 -3.92 -4.77 15.83
CA TYR A 91 -2.56 -4.29 16.09
C TYR A 91 -2.58 -2.94 16.81
N ASP A 92 -1.50 -2.59 17.49
CA ASP A 92 -1.30 -1.29 18.14
C ASP A 92 -0.61 -0.29 17.22
N ILE A 93 0.22 -0.79 16.32
CA ILE A 93 0.96 -0.03 15.31
C ILE A 93 0.78 -0.78 13.99
N LEU A 94 0.67 -0.07 12.90
CA LEU A 94 0.51 -0.63 11.57
C LEU A 94 1.66 -0.21 10.66
N ARG A 95 2.48 -1.18 10.22
CA ARG A 95 3.42 -0.95 9.14
C ARG A 95 2.68 -1.07 7.81
N ILE A 96 2.88 -0.11 6.93
CA ILE A 96 2.40 -0.19 5.55
C ILE A 96 3.61 -0.44 4.65
N ASP A 97 3.60 -1.60 4.02
CA ASP A 97 4.62 -2.02 3.09
C ASP A 97 4.48 -1.28 1.75
N HIS A 98 5.62 -0.93 1.14
CA HIS A 98 5.71 -0.19 -0.11
C HIS A 98 4.95 1.15 -0.09
N PHE A 99 5.16 1.96 0.96
CA PHE A 99 4.50 3.26 1.14
C PHE A 99 4.64 4.21 -0.06
N ARG A 100 5.78 4.14 -0.77
CA ARG A 100 5.99 4.97 -1.96
C ARG A 100 4.89 4.82 -3.01
N GLY A 101 4.23 3.66 -3.09
CA GLY A 101 3.14 3.40 -4.03
C GLY A 101 1.92 4.32 -3.87
N PHE A 102 1.81 5.03 -2.75
CA PHE A 102 0.79 6.07 -2.58
C PHE A 102 1.18 7.41 -3.22
N ASP A 103 2.45 7.65 -3.49
CA ASP A 103 2.92 8.77 -4.29
C ASP A 103 2.97 8.39 -5.77
N THR A 104 3.84 7.46 -6.10
CA THR A 104 4.03 6.93 -7.45
C THR A 104 4.25 5.43 -7.42
N TYR A 105 3.67 4.73 -8.36
CA TYR A 105 3.77 3.28 -8.48
C TYR A 105 4.11 2.85 -9.90
N TRP A 106 4.76 1.68 -10.02
CA TRP A 106 5.13 1.10 -11.29
C TRP A 106 4.00 0.23 -11.82
N ALA A 107 3.37 0.66 -12.92
CA ALA A 107 2.24 -0.01 -13.54
C ALA A 107 2.69 -0.79 -14.78
N ILE A 108 2.52 -2.09 -14.77
CA ILE A 108 2.94 -3.01 -15.82
C ILE A 108 1.72 -3.52 -16.56
N PRO A 109 1.68 -3.52 -17.91
CA PRO A 109 0.58 -4.12 -18.67
C PRO A 109 0.38 -5.59 -18.26
N ALA A 110 -0.86 -6.00 -18.01
CA ALA A 110 -1.14 -7.40 -17.72
C ALA A 110 -0.78 -8.29 -18.91
N GLY A 111 -0.10 -9.41 -18.63
CA GLY A 111 0.40 -10.32 -19.66
C GLY A 111 1.87 -10.11 -20.04
N ASP A 112 2.49 -8.99 -19.63
CA ASP A 112 3.94 -8.83 -19.78
C ASP A 112 4.69 -9.90 -18.98
N LYS A 113 5.84 -10.36 -19.50
CA LYS A 113 6.63 -11.42 -18.87
C LYS A 113 7.60 -10.89 -17.81
N ASN A 114 7.86 -9.59 -17.81
CA ASN A 114 8.74 -8.89 -16.88
C ASN A 114 8.26 -7.45 -16.67
N ALA A 115 8.98 -6.67 -15.86
CA ALA A 115 8.56 -5.33 -15.50
C ALA A 115 9.10 -4.23 -16.44
N ARG A 116 9.83 -4.55 -17.50
CA ARG A 116 10.48 -3.55 -18.39
C ARG A 116 9.47 -2.66 -19.11
N GLY A 117 8.28 -3.18 -19.44
CA GLY A 117 7.22 -2.47 -20.16
C GLY A 117 6.37 -1.53 -19.27
N GLY A 118 6.66 -1.47 -17.98
CA GLY A 118 5.90 -0.65 -17.04
C GLY A 118 6.11 0.86 -17.21
N LYS A 119 5.30 1.62 -16.47
CA LYS A 119 5.38 3.09 -16.41
C LYS A 119 5.08 3.58 -15.00
N TRP A 120 5.70 4.70 -14.63
CA TRP A 120 5.34 5.41 -13.41
C TRP A 120 3.96 6.05 -13.53
N GLU A 121 3.11 5.80 -12.55
CA GLU A 121 1.78 6.37 -12.43
C GLU A 121 1.64 7.06 -11.08
N GLN A 122 0.76 8.08 -11.03
CA GLN A 122 0.53 8.85 -9.82
C GLN A 122 -0.45 8.15 -8.89
N GLY A 123 -0.08 8.01 -7.62
CA GLY A 123 -0.92 7.49 -6.55
C GLY A 123 -1.88 8.55 -5.96
N PRO A 124 -2.65 8.18 -4.93
CA PRO A 124 -3.65 9.07 -4.31
C PRO A 124 -3.03 10.16 -3.44
N GLY A 125 -1.76 10.04 -3.09
CA GLY A 125 -1.07 11.01 -2.24
C GLY A 125 -1.76 11.23 -0.89
N MET A 126 -1.71 12.47 -0.42
CA MET A 126 -2.33 12.88 0.86
C MET A 126 -3.85 12.79 0.90
N ASP A 127 -4.54 12.73 -0.23
CA ASP A 127 -6.00 12.61 -0.26
C ASP A 127 -6.48 11.38 0.53
N LEU A 128 -5.79 10.24 0.36
CA LEU A 128 -6.07 9.02 1.11
C LEU A 128 -5.84 9.21 2.62
N PHE A 129 -4.68 9.76 3.01
CA PHE A 129 -4.33 9.89 4.43
C PHE A 129 -5.19 10.93 5.15
N ARG A 130 -5.64 11.98 4.47
CA ARG A 130 -6.64 12.92 5.00
C ARG A 130 -7.99 12.23 5.23
N ALA A 131 -8.44 11.40 4.29
CA ALA A 131 -9.68 10.62 4.46
C ALA A 131 -9.57 9.62 5.63
N LEU A 132 -8.43 8.93 5.75
CA LEU A 132 -8.17 8.02 6.87
C LEU A 132 -8.20 8.76 8.22
N ARG A 133 -7.51 9.89 8.34
CA ARG A 133 -7.51 10.70 9.57
C ARG A 133 -8.89 11.23 9.93
N THR A 134 -9.64 11.69 8.94
CA THR A 134 -11.02 12.16 9.16
C THR A 134 -11.91 11.05 9.72
N ALA A 135 -11.72 9.81 9.25
CA ALA A 135 -12.56 8.68 9.63
C ALA A 135 -12.11 7.94 10.90
N LEU A 136 -10.80 7.98 11.22
CA LEU A 136 -10.18 7.11 12.24
C LEU A 136 -9.45 7.89 13.34
N GLY A 137 -9.22 9.20 13.16
CA GLY A 137 -8.40 10.00 14.07
C GLY A 137 -6.90 9.74 13.88
N ASP A 138 -6.17 9.65 14.99
CA ASP A 138 -4.74 9.38 14.95
C ASP A 138 -4.43 8.00 14.34
N LEU A 139 -3.41 7.99 13.49
CA LEU A 139 -2.99 6.82 12.75
C LEU A 139 -1.59 6.38 13.23
N PRO A 140 -1.49 5.37 14.09
CA PRO A 140 -0.19 4.80 14.50
C PRO A 140 0.39 3.96 13.35
N ILE A 141 0.79 4.65 12.28
CA ILE A 141 1.34 4.05 11.05
C ILE A 141 2.84 4.25 11.00
N VAL A 142 3.56 3.23 10.57
CA VAL A 142 4.96 3.27 10.15
C VAL A 142 5.00 3.01 8.66
N ALA A 143 5.65 3.90 7.92
CA ALA A 143 5.78 3.78 6.46
C ALA A 143 7.05 3.00 6.11
N GLU A 144 6.92 1.97 5.28
CA GLU A 144 8.09 1.36 4.64
C GLU A 144 8.50 2.25 3.45
N ASP A 145 9.63 2.94 3.61
CA ASP A 145 10.17 3.94 2.68
C ASP A 145 11.53 3.51 2.13
N LEU A 146 11.71 2.23 1.87
CA LEU A 146 12.95 1.67 1.31
C LEU A 146 12.92 1.68 -0.23
N GLY A 147 14.10 1.48 -0.84
CA GLY A 147 14.27 1.43 -2.29
C GLY A 147 14.48 2.81 -2.92
N GLU A 148 14.04 2.97 -4.16
CA GLU A 148 14.20 4.23 -4.91
C GLU A 148 13.17 5.27 -4.42
N ILE A 149 13.63 6.29 -3.73
CA ILE A 149 12.80 7.31 -3.10
C ILE A 149 12.97 8.66 -3.79
N PHE A 150 11.95 9.09 -4.53
CA PHE A 150 11.88 10.41 -5.16
C PHE A 150 11.60 11.52 -4.14
N ASP A 151 11.87 12.76 -4.49
CA ASP A 151 11.59 13.90 -3.62
C ASP A 151 10.10 14.03 -3.30
N SER A 152 9.22 13.65 -4.25
CA SER A 152 7.77 13.63 -4.03
C SER A 152 7.35 12.60 -2.96
N VAL A 153 8.00 11.45 -2.91
CA VAL A 153 7.77 10.43 -1.86
C VAL A 153 8.22 10.97 -0.50
N ARG A 154 9.39 11.64 -0.44
CA ARG A 154 9.86 12.29 0.80
C ARG A 154 8.90 13.36 1.28
N ALA A 155 8.38 14.17 0.35
CA ALA A 155 7.39 15.21 0.65
C ALA A 155 6.09 14.58 1.19
N LEU A 156 5.59 13.52 0.55
CA LEU A 156 4.41 12.78 1.02
C LEU A 156 4.63 12.22 2.43
N LEU A 157 5.79 11.59 2.68
CA LEU A 157 6.13 11.06 3.99
C LEU A 157 6.16 12.17 5.05
N ALA A 158 6.84 13.28 4.76
CA ALA A 158 6.91 14.43 5.66
C ALA A 158 5.53 15.04 5.95
N GLU A 159 4.68 15.23 4.92
CA GLU A 159 3.32 15.76 5.09
C GLU A 159 2.43 14.78 5.85
N SER A 160 2.62 13.47 5.65
CA SER A 160 1.87 12.44 6.39
C SER A 160 2.24 12.41 7.87
N GLY A 161 3.43 12.86 8.25
CA GLY A 161 3.93 12.79 9.61
C GLY A 161 4.19 11.37 10.11
N PHE A 162 4.18 10.37 9.23
CA PHE A 162 4.49 8.99 9.59
C PHE A 162 5.99 8.79 9.70
N PRO A 163 6.48 8.04 10.70
CA PRO A 163 7.87 7.63 10.73
C PRO A 163 8.16 6.65 9.58
N GLY A 164 9.29 6.85 8.92
CA GLY A 164 9.87 5.87 8.00
C GLY A 164 10.62 4.76 8.73
N MET A 165 11.24 3.88 7.96
CA MET A 165 12.01 2.76 8.49
C MET A 165 13.52 2.97 8.31
N LYS A 166 14.31 2.40 9.22
CA LYS A 166 15.76 2.27 9.08
C LYS A 166 16.12 0.79 9.14
N VAL A 167 16.89 0.35 8.17
CA VAL A 167 17.47 -1.00 8.16
C VAL A 167 18.89 -0.87 8.69
N LEU A 168 19.16 -1.51 9.84
CA LEU A 168 20.43 -1.37 10.56
C LEU A 168 21.65 -1.69 9.68
N GLN A 169 21.51 -2.66 8.77
CA GLN A 169 22.59 -3.06 7.87
C GLN A 169 22.95 -1.98 6.83
N PHE A 170 22.09 -0.98 6.63
CA PHE A 170 22.27 0.12 5.65
C PHE A 170 22.36 1.50 6.32
N SER A 171 22.53 1.53 7.65
CA SER A 171 22.57 2.77 8.44
C SER A 171 24.00 3.20 8.75
#